data_d7d84bc53a75d837dc71ec7a68c0a534
#
_entry.id   d7d84bc53a75d837dc71ec7a68c0a534
#
_cell.length_a   1.000
_cell.length_b   1.000
_cell.length_c   1.000
_cell.angle_alpha   90.00
_cell.angle_beta   90.00
_cell.angle_gamma   90.00
#
_symmetry.space_group_name_H-M   'P 1'
#
loop_
_entity.id
_entity.type
_entity.pdbx_description
1 polymer ?
#
loop_
_entity_poly.entity_id
_entity_poly.type
_entity_poly.pdbx_seq_one_letter_code
_entity_poly.pdbx_strand_id
1 'polypeptide(L)'
;MSLIPRTAPWSLRRLYVESFPKEERFPFLFLKALARTKKSRFLAYYDGDTLAGMSFTIEGKDMVFLLYLAVSPALQSCGFGTEILSYLKELYKKPLTLNAEPLDSAAENSPERERRFAFYERNGFSDTGYELVDSKMTYTVLSDAGVFSAAEYSEALLGLHPKGIGMPEIRKRGEKR
;
A
#
# COMPACT_ATOMS: atom_id res chain seq x y z
N MET A 1 19.43 11.60 4.08
CA MET A 1 19.31 10.45 3.17
C MET A 1 18.67 10.97 1.90
N SER A 2 19.04 10.46 0.73
CA SER A 2 18.46 10.91 -0.53
C SER A 2 18.12 9.69 -1.37
N LEU A 3 16.87 9.20 -1.22
CA LEU A 3 16.38 8.08 -2.01
C LEU A 3 16.26 8.46 -3.48
N ILE A 4 16.77 7.60 -4.34
CA ILE A 4 16.65 7.74 -5.80
C ILE A 4 15.55 6.78 -6.27
N PRO A 5 14.37 7.28 -6.67
CA PRO A 5 13.32 6.44 -7.22
C PRO A 5 13.65 6.05 -8.67
N ARG A 6 13.41 4.79 -9.00
CA ARG A 6 13.54 4.25 -10.37
C ARG A 6 12.33 3.38 -10.69
N THR A 7 11.96 3.30 -11.97
CA THR A 7 10.94 2.32 -12.39
C THR A 7 11.38 0.93 -11.98
N ALA A 8 10.47 0.14 -11.39
CA ALA A 8 10.76 -1.17 -10.83
C ALA A 8 11.51 -2.09 -11.82
N PRO A 9 12.76 -2.47 -11.54
CA PRO A 9 13.49 -3.47 -12.35
C PRO A 9 12.96 -4.88 -12.07
N TRP A 10 13.37 -5.87 -12.88
CA TRP A 10 13.01 -7.27 -12.65
C TRP A 10 13.62 -7.83 -11.34
N SER A 11 14.78 -7.35 -10.93
CA SER A 11 15.44 -7.74 -9.66
C SER A 11 14.60 -7.41 -8.42
N LEU A 12 13.68 -6.43 -8.51
CA LEU A 12 12.75 -6.07 -7.44
C LEU A 12 11.82 -7.22 -7.04
N ARG A 13 11.62 -8.21 -7.94
CA ARG A 13 10.75 -9.35 -7.69
C ARG A 13 11.11 -10.10 -6.40
N ARG A 14 12.40 -10.17 -6.06
CA ARG A 14 12.84 -10.83 -4.84
C ARG A 14 12.29 -10.11 -3.61
N LEU A 15 12.51 -8.79 -3.48
CA LEU A 15 11.98 -8.01 -2.36
C LEU A 15 10.46 -8.12 -2.28
N TYR A 16 9.77 -8.04 -3.42
CA TYR A 16 8.31 -8.18 -3.47
C TYR A 16 7.82 -9.52 -2.92
N VAL A 17 8.45 -10.63 -3.33
CA VAL A 17 8.05 -11.98 -2.89
C VAL A 17 8.37 -12.22 -1.43
N GLU A 18 9.47 -11.67 -0.91
CA GLU A 18 9.89 -11.80 0.49
C GLU A 18 9.05 -10.93 1.44
N SER A 19 8.49 -9.80 0.94
CA SER A 19 7.77 -8.83 1.77
C SER A 19 6.28 -9.09 1.91
N PHE A 20 5.67 -9.85 1.02
CA PHE A 20 4.21 -10.06 1.02
C PHE A 20 3.86 -11.54 0.96
N PRO A 21 2.84 -12.00 1.73
CA PRO A 21 2.31 -13.37 1.66
C PRO A 21 1.77 -13.68 0.25
N LYS A 22 1.79 -14.95 -0.14
CA LYS A 22 1.34 -15.39 -1.47
C LYS A 22 -0.11 -15.00 -1.76
N GLU A 23 -0.93 -15.02 -0.73
CA GLU A 23 -2.38 -14.73 -0.77
C GLU A 23 -2.68 -13.27 -1.07
N GLU A 24 -1.76 -12.36 -0.73
CA GLU A 24 -1.89 -10.91 -0.94
C GLU A 24 -1.22 -10.43 -2.23
N ARG A 25 -0.50 -11.31 -2.93
CA ARG A 25 0.30 -10.92 -4.08
C ARG A 25 -0.45 -11.04 -5.40
N PHE A 26 -0.53 -9.96 -6.13
CA PHE A 26 -0.80 -10.02 -7.57
C PHE A 26 0.41 -10.60 -8.33
N PRO A 27 0.22 -11.23 -9.49
CA PRO A 27 1.35 -11.66 -10.32
C PRO A 27 2.27 -10.49 -10.65
N PHE A 28 3.58 -10.65 -10.43
CA PHE A 28 4.57 -9.56 -10.65
C PHE A 28 4.52 -8.99 -12.07
N LEU A 29 4.30 -9.86 -13.08
CA LEU A 29 4.14 -9.45 -14.47
C LEU A 29 2.89 -8.58 -14.67
N PHE A 30 1.80 -8.89 -13.97
CA PHE A 30 0.58 -8.07 -13.99
C PHE A 30 0.86 -6.65 -13.45
N LEU A 31 1.55 -6.55 -12.30
CA LEU A 31 1.96 -5.24 -11.74
C LEU A 31 2.85 -4.47 -12.72
N LYS A 32 3.80 -5.15 -13.37
CA LYS A 32 4.67 -4.54 -14.38
C LYS A 32 3.87 -4.03 -15.59
N ALA A 33 2.84 -4.77 -16.02
CA ALA A 33 1.96 -4.35 -17.10
C ALA A 33 1.08 -3.15 -16.68
N LEU A 34 0.51 -3.21 -15.47
CA LEU A 34 -0.32 -2.15 -14.93
C LEU A 34 0.46 -0.85 -14.73
N ALA A 35 1.73 -0.93 -14.32
CA ALA A 35 2.63 0.22 -14.17
C ALA A 35 3.00 0.91 -15.49
N ARG A 36 2.61 0.37 -16.66
CA ARG A 36 2.72 1.05 -17.96
C ARG A 36 1.55 1.99 -18.21
N THR A 37 0.48 1.88 -17.44
CA THR A 37 -0.65 2.82 -17.51
C THR A 37 -0.26 4.16 -16.86
N LYS A 38 -0.95 5.24 -17.23
CA LYS A 38 -0.71 6.56 -16.63
C LYS A 38 -1.16 6.64 -15.17
N LYS A 39 -2.04 5.72 -14.74
CA LYS A 39 -2.64 5.71 -13.40
C LYS A 39 -1.83 4.93 -12.36
N SER A 40 -0.86 4.13 -12.75
CA SER A 40 -0.14 3.26 -11.81
C SER A 40 1.37 3.46 -11.90
N ARG A 41 2.03 3.38 -10.73
CA ARG A 41 3.49 3.45 -10.67
C ARG A 41 4.01 2.30 -9.81
N PHE A 42 5.02 1.62 -10.34
CA PHE A 42 5.79 0.62 -9.61
C PHE A 42 7.22 1.14 -9.50
N LEU A 43 7.63 1.55 -8.29
CA LEU A 43 8.91 2.19 -8.04
C LEU A 43 9.79 1.34 -7.13
N ALA A 44 11.07 1.34 -7.41
CA ALA A 44 12.16 0.89 -6.56
C ALA A 44 12.92 2.11 -6.06
N TYR A 45 13.31 2.11 -4.80
CA TYR A 45 14.03 3.19 -4.14
C TYR A 45 15.42 2.74 -3.78
N TYR A 46 16.42 3.56 -4.08
CA TYR A 46 17.82 3.25 -3.85
C TYR A 46 18.47 4.31 -2.96
N ASP A 47 19.28 3.85 -2.02
CA ASP A 47 20.25 4.66 -1.28
C ASP A 47 21.64 4.35 -1.90
N GLY A 48 22.15 5.27 -2.71
CA GLY A 48 23.25 4.97 -3.63
C GLY A 48 22.90 3.81 -4.58
N ASP A 49 23.65 2.73 -4.51
CA ASP A 49 23.43 1.50 -5.30
C ASP A 49 22.64 0.43 -4.52
N THR A 50 22.29 0.67 -3.26
CA THR A 50 21.59 -0.29 -2.42
C THR A 50 20.09 -0.14 -2.58
N LEU A 51 19.39 -1.24 -2.88
CA LEU A 51 17.93 -1.27 -2.92
C LEU A 51 17.37 -1.08 -1.50
N ALA A 52 16.78 0.07 -1.25
CA ALA A 52 16.20 0.43 0.04
C ALA A 52 14.75 -0.02 0.20
N GLY A 53 13.96 0.01 -0.88
CA GLY A 53 12.56 -0.35 -0.78
C GLY A 53 11.81 -0.29 -2.10
N MET A 54 10.49 -0.45 -2.01
CA MET A 54 9.59 -0.40 -3.16
C MET A 54 8.22 0.15 -2.79
N SER A 55 7.52 0.69 -3.78
CA SER A 55 6.07 0.97 -3.69
C SER A 55 5.35 0.62 -4.97
N PHE A 56 4.07 0.27 -4.85
CA PHE A 56 3.12 0.21 -5.95
C PHE A 56 1.93 1.08 -5.62
N THR A 57 1.63 2.04 -6.50
CA THR A 57 0.54 3.01 -6.30
C THR A 57 -0.41 3.02 -7.48
N ILE A 58 -1.67 3.36 -7.20
CA ILE A 58 -2.71 3.61 -8.19
C ILE A 58 -3.27 5.00 -7.92
N GLU A 59 -3.16 5.88 -8.90
CA GLU A 59 -3.62 7.25 -8.78
C GLU A 59 -5.11 7.33 -9.15
N GLY A 60 -5.94 7.71 -8.19
CA GLY A 60 -7.33 8.10 -8.36
C GLY A 60 -7.47 9.59 -8.69
N LYS A 61 -8.72 10.08 -8.74
CA LYS A 61 -9.00 11.48 -9.02
C LYS A 61 -8.47 12.40 -7.91
N ASP A 62 -8.86 12.16 -6.66
CA ASP A 62 -8.54 13.02 -5.52
C ASP A 62 -7.72 12.28 -4.43
N MET A 63 -7.34 11.03 -4.65
CA MET A 63 -6.53 10.20 -3.75
C MET A 63 -5.58 9.29 -4.51
N VAL A 64 -4.61 8.71 -3.81
CA VAL A 64 -3.71 7.68 -4.32
C VAL A 64 -3.81 6.45 -3.44
N PHE A 65 -4.09 5.30 -4.05
CA PHE A 65 -4.04 4.03 -3.36
C PHE A 65 -2.62 3.45 -3.36
N LEU A 66 -2.04 3.31 -2.18
CA LEU A 66 -0.76 2.66 -1.94
C LEU A 66 -1.00 1.17 -1.70
N LEU A 67 -0.95 0.39 -2.78
CA LEU A 67 -1.21 -1.05 -2.73
C LEU A 67 -0.08 -1.82 -2.03
N TYR A 68 1.17 -1.48 -2.33
CA TYR A 68 2.34 -2.10 -1.74
C TYR A 68 3.36 -1.06 -1.28
N LEU A 69 3.90 -1.26 -0.10
CA LEU A 69 5.05 -0.57 0.46
C LEU A 69 5.95 -1.58 1.17
N ALA A 70 7.20 -1.67 0.77
CA ALA A 70 8.17 -2.50 1.47
C ALA A 70 9.53 -1.80 1.58
N VAL A 71 10.21 -2.02 2.70
CA VAL A 71 11.60 -1.64 2.93
C VAL A 71 12.43 -2.91 3.01
N SER A 72 13.61 -2.92 2.37
CA SER A 72 14.55 -4.03 2.43
C SER A 72 14.83 -4.42 3.89
N PRO A 73 14.79 -5.72 4.25
CA PRO A 73 14.90 -6.16 5.64
C PRO A 73 16.12 -5.58 6.38
N ALA A 74 17.27 -5.51 5.71
CA ALA A 74 18.50 -4.96 6.28
C ALA A 74 18.44 -3.45 6.57
N LEU A 75 17.46 -2.74 6.03
CA LEU A 75 17.31 -1.29 6.14
C LEU A 75 16.01 -0.87 6.86
N GLN A 76 15.29 -1.83 7.43
CA GLN A 76 14.14 -1.54 8.28
C GLN A 76 14.59 -0.78 9.54
N SER A 77 13.68 0.03 10.08
CA SER A 77 13.92 0.91 11.25
C SER A 77 14.98 2.01 11.05
N CYS A 78 15.49 2.17 9.82
CA CYS A 78 16.45 3.23 9.46
C CYS A 78 15.80 4.49 8.86
N GLY A 79 14.46 4.61 8.92
CA GLY A 79 13.73 5.79 8.41
C GLY A 79 13.31 5.73 6.94
N PHE A 80 13.79 4.77 6.15
CA PHE A 80 13.50 4.69 4.72
C PHE A 80 12.00 4.58 4.39
N GLY A 81 11.20 3.90 5.22
CA GLY A 81 9.76 3.83 5.02
C GLY A 81 9.09 5.22 5.07
N THR A 82 9.49 6.05 6.04
CA THR A 82 9.03 7.44 6.18
C THR A 82 9.47 8.28 4.98
N GLU A 83 10.71 8.11 4.50
CA GLU A 83 11.23 8.85 3.35
C GLU A 83 10.48 8.48 2.05
N ILE A 84 10.15 7.18 1.86
CA ILE A 84 9.32 6.73 0.73
C ILE A 84 7.91 7.36 0.79
N LEU A 85 7.26 7.34 1.97
CA LEU A 85 5.94 7.96 2.13
C LEU A 85 5.99 9.47 1.86
N SER A 86 7.00 10.17 2.38
CA SER A 86 7.21 11.59 2.13
C SER A 86 7.42 11.90 0.64
N TYR A 87 8.22 11.07 -0.04
CA TYR A 87 8.40 11.18 -1.48
C TYR A 87 7.08 11.00 -2.25
N LEU A 88 6.27 10.00 -1.89
CA LEU A 88 4.98 9.76 -2.55
C LEU A 88 4.00 10.92 -2.32
N LYS A 89 3.93 11.48 -1.12
CA LYS A 89 3.11 12.66 -0.80
C LYS A 89 3.50 13.86 -1.65
N GLU A 90 4.80 14.13 -1.77
CA GLU A 90 5.29 15.24 -2.60
C GLU A 90 5.07 14.99 -4.10
N LEU A 91 5.24 13.75 -4.56
CA LEU A 91 5.04 13.35 -5.96
C LEU A 91 3.61 13.56 -6.42
N TYR A 92 2.65 13.15 -5.60
CA TYR A 92 1.25 13.14 -6.01
C TYR A 92 0.49 14.40 -5.56
N LYS A 93 0.89 15.01 -4.44
CA LYS A 93 0.16 16.13 -3.80
C LYS A 93 -1.33 15.82 -3.57
N LYS A 94 -1.60 14.55 -3.32
CA LYS A 94 -2.92 13.97 -3.04
C LYS A 94 -2.80 13.09 -1.79
N PRO A 95 -3.88 12.91 -1.03
CA PRO A 95 -3.91 11.95 0.07
C PRO A 95 -3.53 10.54 -0.37
N LEU A 96 -2.78 9.86 0.49
CA LEU A 96 -2.49 8.45 0.34
C LEU A 96 -3.48 7.63 1.17
N THR A 97 -3.98 6.55 0.58
CA THR A 97 -4.83 5.56 1.27
C THR A 97 -4.23 4.19 1.08
N LEU A 98 -4.27 3.37 2.12
CA LEU A 98 -3.70 2.03 2.13
C LEU A 98 -4.53 1.07 2.98
N ASN A 99 -4.22 -0.22 2.86
CA ASN A 99 -4.81 -1.29 3.66
C ASN A 99 -3.78 -1.85 4.62
N ALA A 100 -4.22 -2.11 5.85
CA ALA A 100 -3.44 -2.82 6.86
C ALA A 100 -4.27 -3.94 7.47
N GLU A 101 -3.62 -5.06 7.82
CA GLU A 101 -4.27 -6.09 8.63
C GLU A 101 -4.79 -5.46 9.92
N PRO A 102 -6.04 -5.77 10.35
CA PRO A 102 -6.62 -5.17 11.55
C PRO A 102 -5.80 -5.54 12.79
N LEU A 103 -5.79 -4.64 13.78
CA LEU A 103 -5.23 -4.95 15.09
C LEU A 103 -6.03 -6.11 15.71
N ASP A 104 -5.32 -7.17 16.08
CA ASP A 104 -5.88 -8.36 16.71
C ASP A 104 -4.83 -8.93 17.69
N SER A 105 -5.09 -8.78 18.97
CA SER A 105 -4.19 -9.26 20.03
C SER A 105 -4.06 -10.78 20.09
N ALA A 106 -5.00 -11.51 19.49
CA ALA A 106 -4.96 -12.97 19.40
C ALA A 106 -4.20 -13.48 18.15
N ALA A 107 -3.87 -12.58 17.21
CA ALA A 107 -3.14 -12.97 16.02
C ALA A 107 -1.67 -13.29 16.34
N GLU A 108 -1.13 -14.33 15.74
CA GLU A 108 0.27 -14.73 15.90
C GLU A 108 1.25 -13.61 15.56
N ASN A 109 0.91 -12.77 14.57
CA ASN A 109 1.70 -11.60 14.12
C ASN A 109 1.23 -10.27 14.75
N SER A 110 0.55 -10.30 15.91
CA SER A 110 0.08 -9.08 16.59
C SER A 110 1.17 -8.01 16.78
N PRO A 111 2.40 -8.34 17.22
CA PRO A 111 3.45 -7.32 17.37
C PRO A 111 3.85 -6.64 16.06
N GLU A 112 3.81 -7.37 14.94
CA GLU A 112 4.08 -6.82 13.60
C GLU A 112 2.98 -5.86 13.17
N ARG A 113 1.71 -6.22 13.42
CA ARG A 113 0.55 -5.37 13.12
C ARG A 113 0.60 -4.08 13.91
N GLU A 114 0.87 -4.14 15.22
CA GLU A 114 1.01 -2.97 16.08
C GLU A 114 2.14 -2.03 15.60
N ARG A 115 3.32 -2.59 15.28
CA ARG A 115 4.43 -1.81 14.73
C ARG A 115 4.08 -1.14 13.41
N ARG A 116 3.32 -1.82 12.55
CA ARG A 116 2.87 -1.30 11.26
C ARG A 116 1.87 -0.16 11.44
N PHE A 117 0.89 -0.32 12.34
CA PHE A 117 -0.06 0.76 12.66
C PHE A 117 0.66 1.97 13.25
N ALA A 118 1.50 1.79 14.25
CA ALA A 118 2.29 2.87 14.84
C ALA A 118 3.22 3.56 13.81
N PHE A 119 3.74 2.83 12.82
CA PHE A 119 4.48 3.41 11.71
C PHE A 119 3.61 4.31 10.85
N TYR A 120 2.42 3.86 10.44
CA TYR A 120 1.52 4.67 9.62
C TYR A 120 0.99 5.88 10.40
N GLU A 121 0.62 5.72 11.65
CA GLU A 121 0.16 6.81 12.52
C GLU A 121 1.21 7.92 12.65
N ARG A 122 2.47 7.58 12.91
CA ARG A 122 3.58 8.56 12.94
C ARG A 122 3.82 9.26 11.60
N ASN A 123 3.37 8.67 10.50
CA ASN A 123 3.44 9.26 9.16
C ASN A 123 2.15 9.98 8.76
N GLY A 124 1.24 10.24 9.72
CA GLY A 124 0.04 11.05 9.54
C GLY A 124 -1.17 10.31 8.99
N PHE A 125 -1.12 8.97 8.93
CA PHE A 125 -2.28 8.17 8.57
C PHE A 125 -3.18 7.93 9.79
N SER A 126 -4.46 7.88 9.57
CA SER A 126 -5.48 7.54 10.56
C SER A 126 -6.43 6.46 10.02
N ASP A 127 -7.07 5.77 10.94
CA ASP A 127 -8.15 4.82 10.63
C ASP A 127 -9.36 5.60 10.10
N THR A 128 -9.80 5.23 8.90
CA THR A 128 -10.95 5.90 8.24
C THR A 128 -12.31 5.44 8.80
N GLY A 129 -12.35 4.41 9.62
CA GLY A 129 -13.57 3.73 10.05
C GLY A 129 -14.16 2.80 9.00
N TYR A 130 -13.46 2.58 7.88
CA TYR A 130 -13.85 1.65 6.82
C TYR A 130 -12.98 0.40 6.81
N GLU A 131 -13.56 -0.66 6.30
CA GLU A 131 -12.92 -1.95 6.09
C GLU A 131 -12.99 -2.35 4.62
N LEU A 132 -11.92 -2.95 4.13
CA LEU A 132 -11.91 -3.68 2.87
C LEU A 132 -12.07 -5.16 3.17
N VAL A 133 -13.14 -5.77 2.70
CA VAL A 133 -13.44 -7.19 2.88
C VAL A 133 -13.20 -7.90 1.55
N ASP A 134 -12.13 -8.67 1.49
CA ASP A 134 -11.89 -9.64 0.43
C ASP A 134 -12.42 -11.01 0.87
N SER A 135 -12.59 -11.92 -0.07
CA SER A 135 -13.12 -13.29 0.15
C SER A 135 -12.41 -14.04 1.29
N LYS A 136 -11.20 -13.67 1.63
CA LYS A 136 -10.34 -14.36 2.60
C LYS A 136 -9.93 -13.52 3.80
N MET A 137 -9.91 -12.20 3.67
CA MET A 137 -9.33 -11.31 4.67
C MET A 137 -10.11 -10.01 4.78
N THR A 138 -10.07 -9.44 5.97
CA THR A 138 -10.57 -8.08 6.22
C THR A 138 -9.39 -7.18 6.54
N TYR A 139 -9.35 -5.99 5.95
CA TYR A 139 -8.32 -5.01 6.17
C TYR A 139 -8.93 -3.71 6.73
N THR A 140 -8.20 -3.06 7.62
CA THR A 140 -8.49 -1.69 8.02
C THR A 140 -8.00 -0.74 6.93
N VAL A 141 -8.84 0.19 6.52
CA VAL A 141 -8.48 1.24 5.56
C VAL A 141 -7.90 2.42 6.32
N LEU A 142 -6.64 2.75 6.06
CA LEU A 142 -5.92 3.88 6.63
C LEU A 142 -5.73 4.96 5.56
N SER A 143 -5.86 6.23 5.96
CA SER A 143 -5.62 7.36 5.05
C SER A 143 -4.99 8.54 5.79
N ASP A 144 -4.22 9.35 5.08
CA ASP A 144 -3.75 10.66 5.56
C ASP A 144 -4.66 11.81 5.08
N ALA A 145 -5.82 11.48 4.46
CA ALA A 145 -6.86 12.45 4.14
C ALA A 145 -7.64 12.86 5.40
N GLY A 146 -8.03 14.15 5.47
CA GLY A 146 -8.98 14.60 6.48
C GLY A 146 -10.38 14.01 6.30
N VAL A 147 -10.76 13.68 5.06
CA VAL A 147 -12.05 13.05 4.71
C VAL A 147 -11.77 11.91 3.72
N PHE A 148 -12.21 10.71 4.05
CA PHE A 148 -12.10 9.53 3.19
C PHE A 148 -13.34 9.34 2.32
N SER A 149 -13.15 9.05 1.03
CA SER A 149 -14.21 8.72 0.07
C SER A 149 -14.18 7.25 -0.31
N ALA A 150 -15.14 6.47 0.18
CA ALA A 150 -15.27 5.06 -0.16
C ALA A 150 -15.56 4.84 -1.67
N ALA A 151 -16.30 5.76 -2.29
CA ALA A 151 -16.60 5.69 -3.72
C ALA A 151 -15.34 5.83 -4.58
N GLU A 152 -14.49 6.79 -4.25
CA GLU A 152 -13.24 7.04 -4.97
C GLU A 152 -12.21 5.91 -4.75
N TYR A 153 -12.16 5.40 -3.53
CA TYR A 153 -11.35 4.24 -3.21
C TYR A 153 -11.79 2.99 -4.00
N SER A 154 -13.11 2.76 -4.13
CA SER A 154 -13.66 1.69 -4.98
C SER A 154 -13.24 1.84 -6.44
N GLU A 155 -13.26 3.07 -6.97
CA GLU A 155 -12.82 3.34 -8.35
C GLU A 155 -11.33 3.01 -8.56
N ALA A 156 -10.48 3.32 -7.59
CA ALA A 156 -9.07 2.96 -7.63
C ALA A 156 -8.85 1.44 -7.66
N LEU A 157 -9.66 0.68 -6.90
CA LEU A 157 -9.61 -0.79 -6.89
C LEU A 157 -10.05 -1.43 -8.22
N LEU A 158 -10.94 -0.78 -9.00
CA LEU A 158 -11.34 -1.29 -10.33
C LEU A 158 -10.15 -1.51 -11.25
N GLY A 159 -9.07 -0.74 -11.10
CA GLY A 159 -7.84 -0.93 -11.86
C GLY A 159 -7.14 -2.26 -11.59
N LEU A 160 -7.36 -2.86 -10.42
CA LEU A 160 -6.79 -4.14 -10.00
C LEU A 160 -7.69 -5.35 -10.37
N HIS A 161 -8.99 -5.11 -10.57
CA HIS A 161 -9.98 -6.14 -10.79
C HIS A 161 -10.67 -5.96 -12.16
N PRO A 162 -10.03 -6.37 -13.26
CA PRO A 162 -10.60 -6.24 -14.59
C PRO A 162 -12.00 -6.85 -14.64
N LYS A 163 -12.96 -6.11 -15.17
CA LYS A 163 -14.38 -6.50 -15.27
C LYS A 163 -15.13 -6.62 -13.92
N GLY A 164 -14.57 -6.11 -12.81
CA GLY A 164 -15.21 -6.16 -11.49
C GLY A 164 -15.32 -7.55 -10.86
N ILE A 165 -14.67 -8.57 -11.45
CA ILE A 165 -14.71 -9.94 -10.92
C ILE A 165 -13.81 -10.02 -9.68
N GLY A 166 -14.33 -10.55 -8.57
CA GLY A 166 -13.58 -10.71 -7.32
C GLY A 166 -13.25 -9.37 -6.65
N MET A 167 -14.04 -8.31 -6.92
CA MET A 167 -13.87 -7.05 -6.24
C MET A 167 -14.15 -7.21 -4.74
N PRO A 168 -13.25 -6.73 -3.88
CA PRO A 168 -13.50 -6.68 -2.46
C PRO A 168 -14.60 -5.66 -2.13
N GLU A 169 -15.31 -5.91 -1.05
CA GLU A 169 -16.37 -5.03 -0.53
C GLU A 169 -15.74 -3.96 0.39
N ILE A 170 -16.11 -2.71 0.18
CA ILE A 170 -15.77 -1.62 1.10
C ILE A 170 -17.00 -1.34 1.94
N ARG A 171 -16.86 -1.44 3.26
CA ARG A 171 -17.95 -1.17 4.20
C ARG A 171 -17.49 -0.30 5.36
N LYS A 172 -18.41 0.46 5.93
CA LYS A 172 -18.17 1.17 7.16
C LYS A 172 -18.17 0.18 8.34
N ARG A 173 -17.18 0.30 9.23
CA ARG A 173 -17.05 -0.59 10.38
C ARG A 173 -18.28 -0.47 11.29
N GLY A 174 -18.88 -1.61 11.66
CA GLY A 174 -20.07 -1.65 12.50
C GLY A 174 -21.42 -1.57 11.74
N GLU A 175 -21.44 -1.34 10.44
CA GLU A 175 -22.65 -1.52 9.64
C GLU A 175 -22.90 -3.01 9.44
N LYS A 176 -23.99 -3.50 10.06
CA LYS A 176 -24.52 -4.86 9.81
C LYS A 176 -25.28 -4.82 8.47
N ARG A 177 -25.11 -5.87 7.67
CA ARG A 177 -26.02 -6.15 6.55
C ARG A 177 -27.45 -6.30 7.02
#